data_70416bb174d2a4e588aa94db386edd69
#
_entry.id   70416bb174d2a4e588aa94db386edd69
#
_cell.length_a   1.000
_cell.length_b   1.000
_cell.length_c   1.000
_cell.angle_alpha   90.00
_cell.angle_beta   90.00
_cell.angle_gamma   90.00
#
_symmetry.space_group_name_H-M   'P 1'
#
loop_
_entity.id
_entity.type
_entity.pdbx_description
1 polymer ?
#
loop_
_entity_poly.entity_id
_entity_poly.type
_entity_poly.pdbx_seq_one_letter_code
_entity_poly.pdbx_strand_id
1 'polypeptide(L)'
;MWLLKTEPGEYSYDDLEREEGGRWDGVRNPVALRNLRAMKQGDRLLVYHTGDERAVVGQAEVAREAYPDPKAKDGRLVVVDIAPRGRLARPVTLAEMKAMPEFAASPLVRQGRLSVVPLTAPQWKAVLARGQG
;
A
#
# COMPACT_ATOMS: atom_id res chain seq x y z
N MET A 1 0.37 -9.80 -3.31
CA MET A 1 0.03 -8.40 -3.70
C MET A 1 -0.60 -7.70 -2.52
N TRP A 2 -0.28 -6.43 -2.34
CA TRP A 2 -0.68 -5.68 -1.15
C TRP A 2 -1.01 -4.24 -1.52
N LEU A 3 -1.78 -3.58 -0.65
CA LEU A 3 -2.05 -2.15 -0.75
C LEU A 3 -1.51 -1.49 0.51
N LEU A 4 -0.72 -0.44 0.32
CA LEU A 4 -0.14 0.34 1.41
C LEU A 4 -0.79 1.72 1.44
N LYS A 5 -1.28 2.13 2.60
CA LYS A 5 -1.89 3.45 2.79
C LYS A 5 -0.91 4.42 3.41
N THR A 6 -0.87 5.63 2.89
CA THR A 6 -0.06 6.71 3.45
C THR A 6 -0.83 8.02 3.41
N GLU A 7 -0.54 8.89 4.37
CA GLU A 7 -1.05 10.27 4.39
C GLU A 7 -0.15 11.12 3.48
N PRO A 8 -0.67 11.66 2.36
CA PRO A 8 0.20 12.36 1.40
C PRO A 8 0.85 13.63 1.95
N GLY A 9 0.27 14.25 3.01
CA GLY A 9 0.90 15.37 3.68
C GLY A 9 2.15 14.97 4.48
N GLU A 10 2.28 13.71 4.82
CA GLU A 10 3.44 13.19 5.55
C GLU A 10 4.41 12.48 4.62
N TYR A 11 3.89 11.58 3.76
CA TYR A 11 4.71 10.87 2.78
C TYR A 11 3.84 10.50 1.59
N SER A 12 4.12 11.10 0.45
CA SER A 12 3.32 10.93 -0.77
C SER A 12 4.01 10.00 -1.78
N TYR A 13 3.26 9.60 -2.81
CA TYR A 13 3.85 8.88 -3.94
C TYR A 13 4.91 9.72 -4.66
N ASP A 14 4.72 11.06 -4.71
CA ASP A 14 5.74 11.96 -5.24
C ASP A 14 7.04 11.86 -4.46
N ASP A 15 6.95 11.76 -3.13
CA ASP A 15 8.14 11.58 -2.28
C ASP A 15 8.83 10.25 -2.59
N LEU A 16 8.05 9.18 -2.77
CA LEU A 16 8.59 7.86 -3.11
C LEU A 16 9.31 7.89 -4.46
N GLU A 17 8.72 8.54 -5.46
CA GLU A 17 9.35 8.69 -6.78
C GLU A 17 10.62 9.50 -6.72
N ARG A 18 10.60 10.62 -5.99
CA ARG A 18 11.75 11.51 -5.85
C ARG A 18 12.93 10.81 -5.17
N GLU A 19 12.65 9.96 -4.19
CA GLU A 19 13.67 9.20 -3.47
C GLU A 19 14.07 7.92 -4.20
N GLU A 20 13.41 7.59 -5.30
CA GLU A 20 13.63 6.37 -6.07
C GLU A 20 13.45 5.09 -5.24
N GLY A 21 12.65 5.19 -4.20
CA GLY A 21 12.39 4.12 -3.26
C GLY A 21 12.63 4.57 -1.85
N GLY A 22 12.15 3.80 -0.90
CA GLY A 22 12.28 4.18 0.48
C GLY A 22 11.83 3.12 1.45
N ARG A 23 12.12 3.39 2.70
CA ARG A 23 11.70 2.56 3.82
C ARG A 23 10.26 2.89 4.16
N TRP A 24 9.43 1.86 4.21
CA TRP A 24 8.02 2.01 4.63
C TRP A 24 7.94 1.75 6.13
N ASP A 25 7.86 2.82 6.90
CA ASP A 25 7.88 2.79 8.37
C ASP A 25 6.60 3.36 8.97
N GLY A 26 6.59 3.52 10.29
CA GLY A 26 5.46 4.12 10.99
C GLY A 26 4.26 3.20 11.18
N VAL A 27 4.34 1.95 10.77
CA VAL A 27 3.27 0.97 10.95
C VAL A 27 3.33 0.41 12.36
N ARG A 28 2.23 0.51 13.11
CA ARG A 28 2.18 0.07 14.51
C ARG A 28 1.08 -0.95 14.78
N ASN A 29 0.03 -0.99 13.95
CA ASN A 29 -1.07 -1.93 14.13
C ASN A 29 -0.56 -3.37 14.00
N PRO A 30 -0.88 -4.28 14.96
CA PRO A 30 -0.37 -5.65 14.92
C PRO A 30 -0.72 -6.43 13.66
N VAL A 31 -1.92 -6.24 13.12
CA VAL A 31 -2.34 -6.92 11.89
C VAL A 31 -1.54 -6.39 10.70
N ALA A 32 -1.37 -5.07 10.62
CA ALA A 32 -0.57 -4.45 9.56
C ALA A 32 0.90 -4.91 9.63
N LEU A 33 1.47 -5.01 10.82
CA LEU A 33 2.83 -5.50 11.03
C LEU A 33 2.96 -6.96 10.58
N ARG A 34 1.96 -7.80 10.92
CA ARG A 34 1.94 -9.19 10.46
C ARG A 34 1.93 -9.25 8.94
N ASN A 35 1.17 -8.36 8.29
CA ASN A 35 1.09 -8.32 6.83
C ASN A 35 2.43 -7.89 6.24
N LEU A 36 3.12 -6.89 6.83
CA LEU A 36 4.46 -6.51 6.39
C LEU A 36 5.44 -7.69 6.46
N ARG A 37 5.38 -8.47 7.55
CA ARG A 37 6.26 -9.63 7.71
C ARG A 37 5.98 -10.74 6.70
N ALA A 38 4.76 -10.78 6.15
CA ALA A 38 4.37 -11.78 5.16
C ALA A 38 4.80 -11.40 3.73
N MET A 39 5.20 -10.16 3.51
CA MET A 39 5.62 -9.70 2.19
C MET A 39 6.93 -10.35 1.76
N LYS A 40 7.03 -10.63 0.47
CA LYS A 40 8.24 -11.20 -0.14
C LYS A 40 8.83 -10.21 -1.11
N GLN A 41 10.15 -10.25 -1.27
CA GLN A 41 10.83 -9.44 -2.28
C GLN A 41 10.20 -9.71 -3.64
N GLY A 42 9.89 -8.64 -4.37
CA GLY A 42 9.22 -8.74 -5.66
C GLY A 42 7.69 -8.69 -5.58
N ASP A 43 7.10 -8.75 -4.38
CA ASP A 43 5.65 -8.61 -4.25
C ASP A 43 5.21 -7.25 -4.77
N ARG A 44 4.08 -7.24 -5.48
CA ARG A 44 3.53 -6.02 -6.07
C ARG A 44 2.67 -5.27 -5.07
N LEU A 45 2.77 -3.95 -5.12
CA LEU A 45 2.12 -3.06 -4.19
C LEU A 45 1.32 -2.00 -4.95
N LEU A 46 0.16 -1.64 -4.38
CA LEU A 46 -0.55 -0.42 -4.74
C LEU A 46 -0.36 0.58 -3.60
N VAL A 47 -0.07 1.82 -3.95
CA VAL A 47 0.09 2.90 -2.96
C VAL A 47 -1.18 3.75 -2.96
N TYR A 48 -1.76 3.90 -1.78
CA TYR A 48 -3.04 4.57 -1.56
C TYR A 48 -2.81 5.81 -0.69
N HIS A 49 -3.33 6.95 -1.14
CA HIS A 49 -3.32 8.19 -0.37
C HIS A 49 -4.59 8.28 0.47
N THR A 50 -4.41 8.48 1.78
CA THR A 50 -5.52 8.73 2.72
C THR A 50 -5.89 10.22 2.70
N GLY A 51 -6.70 10.64 3.66
CA GLY A 51 -7.12 12.03 3.78
C GLY A 51 -8.23 12.35 2.79
N ASP A 52 -8.11 13.46 2.10
CA ASP A 52 -9.16 13.91 1.18
C ASP A 52 -9.17 13.12 -0.13
N GLU A 53 -8.02 12.65 -0.56
CA GLU A 53 -7.89 11.96 -1.86
C GLU A 53 -8.54 10.58 -1.86
N ARG A 54 -8.24 9.77 -0.88
CA ARG A 54 -8.75 8.40 -0.69
C ARG A 54 -8.76 7.60 -1.99
N ALA A 55 -7.56 7.39 -2.54
CA ALA A 55 -7.40 6.75 -3.84
C ALA A 55 -6.05 6.07 -3.98
N VAL A 56 -6.03 5.01 -4.79
CA VAL A 56 -4.78 4.40 -5.26
C VAL A 56 -4.20 5.30 -6.34
N VAL A 57 -2.94 5.68 -6.20
CA VAL A 57 -2.29 6.63 -7.11
C VAL A 57 -1.14 6.03 -7.91
N GLY A 58 -0.58 4.91 -7.48
CA GLY A 58 0.55 4.33 -8.18
C GLY A 58 0.88 2.92 -7.71
N GLN A 59 1.87 2.35 -8.38
CA GLN A 59 2.37 1.00 -8.12
C GLN A 59 3.76 1.05 -7.51
N ALA A 60 4.09 0.02 -6.74
CA ALA A 60 5.41 -0.16 -6.18
C ALA A 60 5.70 -1.66 -6.07
N GLU A 61 6.90 -1.99 -5.60
CA GLU A 61 7.34 -3.36 -5.45
C GLU A 61 8.17 -3.47 -4.17
N VAL A 62 8.08 -4.60 -3.48
CA VAL A 62 8.90 -4.85 -2.30
C VAL A 62 10.35 -5.09 -2.76
N ALA A 63 11.22 -4.18 -2.37
CA ALA A 63 12.65 -4.27 -2.69
C ALA A 63 13.42 -5.05 -1.62
N ARG A 64 12.98 -4.97 -0.37
CA ARG A 64 13.58 -5.69 0.75
C ARG A 64 12.49 -6.13 1.72
N GLU A 65 12.51 -7.41 2.08
CA GLU A 65 11.54 -7.99 3.02
C GLU A 65 11.69 -7.38 4.41
N ALA A 66 10.69 -7.60 5.25
CA ALA A 66 10.60 -6.98 6.57
C ALA A 66 11.86 -7.20 7.41
N TYR A 67 12.29 -6.13 8.06
CA TYR A 67 13.40 -6.15 8.99
C TYR A 67 13.06 -5.21 10.15
N PRO A 68 13.73 -5.37 11.32
CA PRO A 68 13.43 -4.50 12.46
C PRO A 68 13.68 -3.03 12.12
N ASP A 69 12.76 -2.16 12.57
CA ASP A 69 12.91 -0.72 12.36
C ASP A 69 14.15 -0.23 13.13
N PRO A 70 15.19 0.27 12.45
CA PRO A 70 16.41 0.68 13.14
C PRO A 70 16.21 1.92 14.02
N LYS A 71 15.13 2.66 13.83
CA LYS A 71 14.81 3.85 14.65
C LYS A 71 13.97 3.50 15.87
N ALA A 72 13.39 2.30 15.91
CA ALA A 72 12.53 1.89 17.02
C ALA A 72 13.28 1.00 17.99
N LYS A 73 13.00 1.18 19.28
CA LYS A 73 13.55 0.30 20.33
C LYS A 73 12.73 -0.97 20.46
N ASP A 74 11.49 -0.95 19.99
CA ASP A 74 10.58 -2.08 20.07
C ASP A 74 10.83 -3.02 18.87
N GLY A 75 11.35 -4.21 19.16
CA GLY A 75 11.66 -5.20 18.12
C GLY A 75 10.46 -5.75 17.37
N ARG A 76 9.23 -5.45 17.82
CA ARG A 76 8.02 -5.84 17.09
C ARG A 76 7.75 -4.94 15.89
N LEU A 77 8.31 -3.74 15.89
CA LEU A 77 8.12 -2.79 14.78
C LEU A 77 9.08 -3.17 13.65
N VAL A 78 8.50 -3.42 12.48
CA VAL A 78 9.27 -3.77 11.29
C VAL A 78 8.97 -2.80 10.17
N VAL A 79 9.88 -2.75 9.21
CA VAL A 79 9.76 -1.95 8.00
C VAL A 79 10.05 -2.83 6.79
N VAL A 80 9.59 -2.40 5.63
CA VAL A 80 9.98 -2.98 4.34
C VAL A 80 10.55 -1.86 3.49
N ASP A 81 11.44 -2.19 2.57
CA ASP A 81 11.88 -1.24 1.56
C ASP A 81 11.06 -1.48 0.30
N ILE A 82 10.60 -0.40 -0.32
CA ILE A 82 9.82 -0.47 -1.54
C ILE A 82 10.43 0.41 -2.62
N ALA A 83 10.15 0.07 -3.87
CA ALA A 83 10.58 0.85 -5.03
C ALA A 83 9.36 1.22 -5.87
N PRO A 84 9.30 2.46 -6.39
CA PRO A 84 8.19 2.86 -7.24
C PRO A 84 8.20 2.13 -8.57
N ARG A 85 7.01 1.84 -9.11
CA ARG A 85 6.85 1.13 -10.38
C ARG A 85 5.89 1.83 -11.34
N GLY A 86 5.56 3.07 -11.07
CA GLY A 86 4.80 3.91 -11.97
C GLY A 86 3.47 4.37 -11.40
N ARG A 87 3.07 5.58 -11.77
CA ARG A 87 1.77 6.13 -11.42
C ARG A 87 0.68 5.48 -12.26
N LEU A 88 -0.52 5.39 -11.70
CA LEU A 88 -1.69 5.09 -12.51
C LEU A 88 -1.99 6.29 -13.40
N ALA A 89 -2.54 6.03 -14.60
CA ALA A 89 -2.95 7.09 -15.52
C ALA A 89 -4.00 8.00 -14.87
N ARG A 90 -4.86 7.42 -14.02
CA ARG A 90 -5.74 8.18 -13.14
C ARG A 90 -5.87 7.47 -11.79
N PRO A 91 -6.08 8.22 -10.70
CA PRO A 91 -6.32 7.59 -9.39
C PRO A 91 -7.59 6.74 -9.40
N VAL A 92 -7.57 5.66 -8.62
CA VAL A 92 -8.75 4.81 -8.41
C VAL A 92 -9.23 5.04 -6.99
N THR A 93 -10.42 5.61 -6.84
CA THR A 93 -10.91 6.04 -5.54
C THR A 93 -11.43 4.89 -4.71
N LEU A 94 -11.46 5.10 -3.38
CA LEU A 94 -12.08 4.15 -2.46
C LEU A 94 -13.55 3.92 -2.84
N ALA A 95 -14.28 4.97 -3.22
CA ALA A 95 -15.66 4.86 -3.63
C ALA A 95 -15.82 3.93 -4.84
N GLU A 96 -14.92 4.05 -5.83
CA GLU A 96 -14.92 3.16 -6.98
C GLU A 96 -14.64 1.71 -6.58
N MET A 97 -13.67 1.50 -5.69
CA MET A 97 -13.34 0.14 -5.22
C MET A 97 -14.48 -0.47 -4.41
N LYS A 98 -15.17 0.32 -3.59
CA LYS A 98 -16.32 -0.16 -2.84
C LYS A 98 -17.46 -0.63 -3.76
N ALA A 99 -17.55 -0.08 -4.95
CA ALA A 99 -18.56 -0.47 -5.94
C ALA A 99 -18.15 -1.69 -6.75
N MET A 100 -16.90 -2.14 -6.64
CA MET A 100 -16.41 -3.32 -7.36
C MET A 100 -16.75 -4.60 -6.62
N PRO A 101 -17.39 -5.60 -7.28
CA PRO A 101 -17.68 -6.89 -6.63
C PRO A 101 -16.45 -7.57 -6.05
N GLU A 102 -15.29 -7.41 -6.69
CA GLU A 102 -14.04 -8.01 -6.25
C GLU A 102 -13.62 -7.56 -4.84
N PHE A 103 -14.10 -6.40 -4.39
CA PHE A 103 -13.75 -5.84 -3.09
C PHE A 103 -14.83 -6.05 -2.01
N ALA A 104 -15.91 -6.74 -2.30
CA ALA A 104 -17.05 -6.87 -1.38
C ALA A 104 -16.65 -7.40 0.01
N ALA A 105 -15.70 -8.34 0.07
CA ALA A 105 -15.23 -8.92 1.33
C ALA A 105 -13.83 -8.45 1.71
N SER A 106 -13.26 -7.48 1.00
CA SER A 106 -11.90 -7.01 1.23
C SER A 106 -11.77 -6.28 2.56
N PRO A 107 -10.64 -6.50 3.29
CA PRO A 107 -10.33 -5.68 4.46
C PRO A 107 -10.23 -4.19 4.14
N LEU A 108 -9.92 -3.81 2.90
CA LEU A 108 -9.92 -2.41 2.49
C LEU A 108 -11.27 -1.75 2.76
N VAL A 109 -12.35 -2.47 2.48
CA VAL A 109 -13.71 -1.97 2.68
C VAL A 109 -14.20 -2.21 4.09
N ARG A 110 -13.89 -3.38 4.68
CA ARG A 110 -14.43 -3.81 5.97
C ARG A 110 -13.62 -3.36 7.17
N GLN A 111 -12.32 -3.09 6.97
CA GLN A 111 -11.40 -2.67 8.03
C GLN A 111 -10.70 -1.39 7.60
N GLY A 112 -11.44 -0.30 7.56
CA GLY A 112 -10.98 0.97 7.00
C GLY A 112 -9.74 1.55 7.66
N ARG A 113 -9.39 1.11 8.88
CA ARG A 113 -8.20 1.59 9.57
C ARG A 113 -6.96 0.74 9.33
N LEU A 114 -7.11 -0.40 8.64
CA LEU A 114 -5.96 -1.24 8.31
C LEU A 114 -5.15 -0.57 7.20
N SER A 115 -3.87 -0.31 7.46
CA SER A 115 -3.00 0.44 6.54
C SER A 115 -2.18 -0.45 5.61
N VAL A 116 -2.15 -1.75 5.86
CA VAL A 116 -1.46 -2.73 5.01
C VAL A 116 -2.47 -3.81 4.69
N VAL A 117 -2.97 -3.83 3.46
CA VAL A 117 -4.12 -4.64 3.07
C VAL A 117 -3.70 -5.68 2.03
N PRO A 118 -4.03 -6.97 2.25
CA PRO A 118 -3.78 -7.97 1.22
C PRO A 118 -4.72 -7.80 0.04
N LEU A 119 -4.22 -8.05 -1.16
CA LEU A 119 -5.00 -7.99 -2.39
C LEU A 119 -4.99 -9.34 -3.10
N THR A 120 -6.13 -9.69 -3.69
CA THR A 120 -6.23 -10.85 -4.57
C THR A 120 -5.88 -10.44 -6.00
N ALA A 121 -5.60 -11.43 -6.85
CA ALA A 121 -5.33 -11.15 -8.26
C ALA A 121 -6.51 -10.46 -8.97
N PRO A 122 -7.77 -10.88 -8.76
CA PRO A 122 -8.91 -10.16 -9.35
C PRO A 122 -9.01 -8.70 -8.89
N GLN A 123 -8.73 -8.42 -7.61
CA GLN A 123 -8.74 -7.04 -7.09
C GLN A 123 -7.65 -6.21 -7.76
N TRP A 124 -6.45 -6.74 -7.88
CA TRP A 124 -5.34 -6.07 -8.54
C TRP A 124 -5.71 -5.71 -9.98
N LYS A 125 -6.22 -6.68 -10.73
CA LYS A 125 -6.60 -6.48 -12.14
C LYS A 125 -7.70 -5.43 -12.28
N ALA A 126 -8.68 -5.44 -11.39
CA ALA A 126 -9.79 -4.49 -11.43
C ALA A 126 -9.30 -3.05 -11.21
N VAL A 127 -8.38 -2.85 -10.26
CA VAL A 127 -7.81 -1.53 -10.00
C VAL A 127 -6.98 -1.04 -11.19
N LEU A 128 -6.11 -1.90 -11.74
CA LEU A 128 -5.27 -1.50 -12.87
C LEU A 128 -6.10 -1.17 -14.10
N ALA A 129 -7.15 -1.95 -14.37
CA ALA A 129 -8.04 -1.68 -15.49
C ALA A 129 -8.72 -0.32 -15.34
N ARG A 130 -9.18 0.01 -14.13
CA ARG A 130 -9.84 1.28 -13.83
C ARG A 130 -8.87 2.46 -13.88
N GLY A 131 -7.62 2.23 -13.50
CA GLY A 131 -6.58 3.26 -13.44
C GLY A 131 -5.94 3.61 -14.79
N GLN A 132 -6.32 2.93 -15.86
CA GLN A 132 -5.77 3.23 -17.19
C GLN A 132 -6.40 4.46 -17.85
N GLY A 133 -7.43 5.00 -17.24
CA GLY A 133 -8.11 6.18 -17.78
C GLY A 133 -9.25 5.83 -18.66
#